data_c89282ada394fc48711f6f9c20a36d7b
#
_entry.id   c89282ada394fc48711f6f9c20a36d7b
#
_cell.length_a   1.000
_cell.length_b   1.000
_cell.length_c   1.000
_cell.angle_alpha   90.00
_cell.angle_beta   90.00
_cell.angle_gamma   90.00
#
_symmetry.space_group_name_H-M   'P 1'
#
loop_
_entity.id
_entity.type
_entity.pdbx_description
1 polymer ?
#
loop_
_entity_poly.entity_id
_entity_poly.type
_entity_poly.pdbx_seq_one_letter_code
_entity_poly.pdbx_strand_id
1 'polypeptide(L)'
;MDLVNRASLLFNRSPALISSGTVYTFRQCDAITSHLALKLHNKGLHPGSTAAILSTNTPAAAFAAMALLRAGIVCAPLNHRFPPEQLGRTLQALHPDLVLAADPSSMPLKSECRTVSLPETAAAPSGYAIPIPFDRQNSMDRPVTIIHTSASSGTPKAALHSFGNHWYSALGAARNMRLECGDCWLLSLPL
;
A
#
# COMPACT_ATOMS: atom_id res chain seq x y z
N MET A 1 4.76 -12.28 10.09
CA MET A 1 4.31 -11.46 11.24
C MET A 1 3.47 -10.31 10.69
N ASP A 2 2.21 -10.16 11.09
CA ASP A 2 1.35 -9.06 10.67
C ASP A 2 1.66 -7.83 11.54
N LEU A 3 2.39 -6.87 10.98
CA LEU A 3 2.84 -5.67 11.69
C LEU A 3 1.66 -4.76 12.10
N VAL A 4 0.63 -4.65 11.25
CA VAL A 4 -0.53 -3.80 11.53
C VAL A 4 -1.34 -4.39 12.67
N ASN A 5 -1.60 -5.69 12.65
CA ASN A 5 -2.30 -6.38 13.74
C ASN A 5 -1.51 -6.29 15.05
N ARG A 6 -0.19 -6.51 15.01
CA ARG A 6 0.65 -6.38 16.21
C ARG A 6 0.62 -4.96 16.79
N ALA A 7 0.70 -3.94 15.93
CA ALA A 7 0.61 -2.55 16.37
C ALA A 7 -0.77 -2.26 16.99
N SER A 8 -1.85 -2.82 16.43
CA SER A 8 -3.20 -2.65 16.99
C SER A 8 -3.37 -3.28 18.37
N LEU A 9 -2.69 -4.40 18.63
CA LEU A 9 -2.69 -5.03 19.95
C LEU A 9 -1.90 -4.23 21.00
N LEU A 10 -0.79 -3.61 20.59
CA LEU A 10 0.09 -2.86 21.48
C LEU A 10 -0.42 -1.43 21.74
N PHE A 11 -0.94 -0.76 20.71
CA PHE A 11 -1.25 0.67 20.72
C PHE A 11 -2.73 1.00 20.49
N ASN A 12 -3.57 0.01 20.45
CA ASN A 12 -5.04 -0.01 20.26
C ASN A 12 -5.69 1.35 19.93
N ARG A 13 -5.82 2.25 20.93
CA ARG A 13 -6.50 3.54 20.84
C ARG A 13 -5.59 4.71 20.42
N SER A 14 -4.29 4.49 20.32
CA SER A 14 -3.36 5.53 19.89
C SER A 14 -3.58 5.90 18.42
N PRO A 15 -3.33 7.16 18.04
CA PRO A 15 -3.34 7.58 16.64
C PRO A 15 -2.36 6.78 15.81
N ALA A 16 -2.80 6.31 14.65
CA ALA A 16 -1.96 5.61 13.68
C ALA A 16 -1.84 6.38 12.36
N LEU A 17 -2.92 7.07 11.96
CA LEU A 17 -2.94 7.92 10.78
C LEU A 17 -3.82 9.13 11.05
N ILE A 18 -3.33 10.31 10.67
CA ILE A 18 -4.05 11.57 10.78
C ILE A 18 -4.13 12.19 9.39
N SER A 19 -5.33 12.58 8.95
CA SER A 19 -5.53 13.24 7.66
C SER A 19 -6.72 14.20 7.73
N SER A 20 -6.51 15.45 7.35
CA SER A 20 -7.56 16.47 7.26
C SER A 20 -8.44 16.54 8.53
N GLY A 21 -7.83 16.50 9.71
CA GLY A 21 -8.54 16.52 10.99
C GLY A 21 -9.15 15.19 11.44
N THR A 22 -9.16 14.19 10.59
CA THR A 22 -9.62 12.83 10.96
C THR A 22 -8.46 12.04 11.53
N VAL A 23 -8.69 11.40 12.69
CA VAL A 23 -7.72 10.54 13.37
C VAL A 23 -8.18 9.09 13.26
N TYR A 24 -7.33 8.23 12.71
CA TYR A 24 -7.52 6.79 12.68
C TYR A 24 -6.62 6.14 13.72
N THR A 25 -7.19 5.36 14.63
CA THR A 25 -6.44 4.59 15.63
C THR A 25 -5.82 3.33 15.02
N PHE A 26 -4.82 2.73 15.67
CA PHE A 26 -4.24 1.46 15.24
C PHE A 26 -5.28 0.36 15.13
N ARG A 27 -6.27 0.31 16.03
CA ARG A 27 -7.39 -0.64 15.94
C ARG A 27 -8.24 -0.42 14.68
N GLN A 28 -8.54 0.83 14.34
CA GLN A 28 -9.30 1.14 13.13
C GLN A 28 -8.49 0.81 11.88
N CYS A 29 -7.20 1.11 11.87
CA CYS A 29 -6.30 0.72 10.76
C CYS A 29 -6.27 -0.79 10.56
N ASP A 30 -6.20 -1.58 11.63
CA ASP A 30 -6.25 -3.03 11.56
C ASP A 30 -7.57 -3.53 10.96
N ALA A 31 -8.71 -3.02 11.42
CA ALA A 31 -10.02 -3.38 10.90
C ALA A 31 -10.20 -3.01 9.42
N ILE A 32 -9.83 -1.78 9.04
CA ILE A 32 -9.93 -1.29 7.66
C ILE A 32 -9.07 -2.13 6.73
N THR A 33 -7.79 -2.33 7.08
CA THR A 33 -6.85 -3.03 6.22
C THR A 33 -7.14 -4.53 6.13
N SER A 34 -7.67 -5.16 7.18
CA SER A 34 -8.17 -6.54 7.14
C SER A 34 -9.33 -6.69 6.17
N HIS A 35 -10.29 -5.77 6.25
CA HIS A 35 -11.45 -5.78 5.35
C HIS A 35 -11.06 -5.54 3.89
N LEU A 36 -10.14 -4.61 3.64
CA LEU A 36 -9.61 -4.36 2.30
C LEU A 36 -8.84 -5.58 1.77
N ALA A 37 -8.01 -6.22 2.58
CA ALA A 37 -7.28 -7.42 2.19
C ALA A 37 -8.23 -8.55 1.78
N LEU A 38 -9.32 -8.76 2.53
CA LEU A 38 -10.36 -9.72 2.16
C LEU A 38 -11.07 -9.34 0.86
N LYS A 39 -11.39 -8.06 0.65
CA LYS A 39 -11.97 -7.59 -0.62
C LYS A 39 -11.06 -7.84 -1.81
N LEU A 40 -9.76 -7.62 -1.65
CA LEU A 40 -8.75 -7.88 -2.69
C LEU A 40 -8.68 -9.38 -3.02
N HIS A 41 -8.70 -10.23 -1.99
CA HIS A 41 -8.76 -11.68 -2.18
C HIS A 41 -10.01 -12.11 -2.95
N ASN A 42 -11.19 -11.63 -2.57
CA ASN A 42 -12.45 -11.91 -3.27
C ASN A 42 -12.47 -11.39 -4.72
N LYS A 43 -11.58 -10.47 -5.04
CA LYS A 43 -11.32 -10.02 -6.41
C LYS A 43 -10.28 -10.88 -7.14
N GLY A 44 -9.83 -11.98 -6.56
CA GLY A 44 -8.91 -12.94 -7.17
C GLY A 44 -7.44 -12.62 -7.01
N LEU A 45 -7.07 -11.67 -6.13
CA LEU A 45 -5.66 -11.46 -5.82
C LEU A 45 -5.21 -12.41 -4.72
N HIS A 46 -4.01 -12.96 -4.90
CA HIS A 46 -3.39 -13.93 -3.99
C HIS A 46 -1.98 -13.48 -3.63
N PRO A 47 -1.35 -14.09 -2.61
CA PRO A 47 0.06 -13.84 -2.32
C PRO A 47 0.93 -14.01 -3.58
N GLY A 48 1.76 -13.01 -3.88
CA GLY A 48 2.57 -12.96 -5.10
C GLY A 48 1.93 -12.20 -6.28
N SER A 49 0.62 -11.94 -6.26
CA SER A 49 -0.01 -11.01 -7.22
C SER A 49 0.60 -9.63 -7.11
N THR A 50 0.50 -8.85 -8.18
CA THR A 50 0.96 -7.44 -8.22
C THR A 50 -0.23 -6.50 -8.37
N ALA A 51 -0.32 -5.49 -7.51
CA ALA A 51 -1.33 -4.44 -7.63
C ALA A 51 -0.68 -3.05 -7.69
N ALA A 52 -1.08 -2.26 -8.68
CA ALA A 52 -0.67 -0.88 -8.78
C ALA A 52 -1.62 0.04 -8.00
N ILE A 53 -1.07 1.11 -7.39
CA ILE A 53 -1.85 2.19 -6.78
C ILE A 53 -1.59 3.47 -7.55
N LEU A 54 -2.65 4.07 -8.10
CA LEU A 54 -2.61 5.35 -8.79
C LEU A 54 -3.46 6.36 -8.00
N SER A 55 -2.82 7.12 -7.14
CA SER A 55 -3.49 8.07 -6.24
C SER A 55 -2.53 9.14 -5.73
N THR A 56 -3.07 10.22 -5.23
CA THR A 56 -2.38 11.12 -4.31
C THR A 56 -2.32 10.49 -2.92
N ASN A 57 -1.58 11.13 -1.99
CA ASN A 57 -1.54 10.69 -0.58
C ASN A 57 -2.91 10.92 0.07
N THR A 58 -3.70 9.86 0.11
CA THR A 58 -5.01 9.84 0.79
C THR A 58 -5.00 8.72 1.83
N PRO A 59 -5.85 8.78 2.85
CA PRO A 59 -6.03 7.66 3.77
C PRO A 59 -6.36 6.35 3.05
N ALA A 60 -7.18 6.41 1.99
CA ALA A 60 -7.53 5.25 1.19
C ALA A 60 -6.31 4.60 0.52
N ALA A 61 -5.41 5.41 -0.06
CA ALA A 61 -4.17 4.91 -0.65
C ALA A 61 -3.25 4.27 0.40
N ALA A 62 -3.08 4.92 1.57
CA ALA A 62 -2.28 4.38 2.66
C ALA A 62 -2.84 3.05 3.18
N PHE A 63 -4.15 2.94 3.39
CA PHE A 63 -4.80 1.69 3.82
C PHE A 63 -4.74 0.61 2.74
N ALA A 64 -4.86 0.99 1.46
CA ALA A 64 -4.70 0.04 0.36
C ALA A 64 -3.27 -0.54 0.34
N ALA A 65 -2.24 0.29 0.45
CA ALA A 65 -0.86 -0.17 0.51
C ALA A 65 -0.63 -1.13 1.71
N MET A 66 -1.12 -0.77 2.90
CA MET A 66 -1.05 -1.64 4.07
C MET A 66 -1.81 -2.96 3.87
N ALA A 67 -2.98 -2.92 3.24
CA ALA A 67 -3.79 -4.12 2.95
C ALA A 67 -3.09 -5.06 1.97
N LEU A 68 -2.47 -4.51 0.90
CA LEU A 68 -1.67 -5.27 -0.04
C LEU A 68 -0.49 -5.97 0.65
N LEU A 69 0.26 -5.23 1.47
CA LEU A 69 1.37 -5.77 2.24
C LEU A 69 0.92 -6.93 3.15
N ARG A 70 -0.21 -6.78 3.85
CA ARG A 70 -0.81 -7.80 4.72
C ARG A 70 -1.25 -9.03 3.93
N ALA A 71 -1.82 -8.83 2.75
CA ALA A 71 -2.30 -9.88 1.86
C ALA A 71 -1.16 -10.61 1.11
N GLY A 72 0.08 -10.19 1.27
CA GLY A 72 1.20 -10.76 0.52
C GLY A 72 1.22 -10.36 -0.95
N ILE A 73 0.51 -9.30 -1.32
CA ILE A 73 0.41 -8.76 -2.67
C ILE A 73 1.51 -7.71 -2.85
N VAL A 74 2.19 -7.74 -3.97
CA VAL A 74 3.24 -6.76 -4.31
C VAL A 74 2.58 -5.42 -4.66
N CYS A 75 2.91 -4.38 -3.91
CA CYS A 75 2.39 -3.03 -4.11
C CYS A 75 3.29 -2.24 -5.06
N ALA A 76 2.73 -1.72 -6.15
CA ALA A 76 3.43 -0.83 -7.08
C ALA A 76 2.77 0.56 -7.07
N PRO A 77 3.23 1.49 -6.20
CA PRO A 77 2.75 2.85 -6.26
C PRO A 77 3.22 3.54 -7.55
N LEU A 78 2.29 4.16 -8.25
CA LEU A 78 2.55 4.88 -9.49
C LEU A 78 2.37 6.37 -9.30
N ASN A 79 3.28 7.14 -9.90
CA ASN A 79 3.17 8.59 -9.85
C ASN A 79 1.94 9.07 -10.66
N HIS A 80 0.95 9.59 -9.97
CA HIS A 80 -0.29 10.15 -10.56
C HIS A 80 -0.04 11.34 -11.49
N ARG A 81 1.15 11.93 -11.47
CA ARG A 81 1.55 13.05 -12.34
C ARG A 81 2.20 12.58 -13.65
N PHE A 82 2.33 11.29 -13.87
CA PHE A 82 2.86 10.81 -15.14
C PHE A 82 1.95 11.21 -16.30
N PRO A 83 2.52 11.69 -17.41
CA PRO A 83 1.76 11.84 -18.65
C PRO A 83 1.07 10.52 -19.01
N PRO A 84 -0.13 10.54 -19.63
CA PRO A 84 -0.89 9.35 -19.96
C PRO A 84 -0.08 8.30 -20.75
N GLU A 85 0.77 8.75 -21.65
CA GLU A 85 1.65 7.87 -22.44
C GLU A 85 2.69 7.15 -21.57
N GLN A 86 3.31 7.87 -20.64
CA GLN A 86 4.28 7.29 -19.70
C GLN A 86 3.59 6.32 -18.75
N LEU A 87 2.41 6.69 -18.24
CA LEU A 87 1.62 5.81 -17.38
C LEU A 87 1.24 4.53 -18.13
N GLY A 88 0.80 4.63 -19.40
CA GLY A 88 0.48 3.49 -20.25
C GLY A 88 1.68 2.55 -20.44
N ARG A 89 2.86 3.08 -20.76
CA ARG A 89 4.10 2.30 -20.88
C ARG A 89 4.47 1.62 -19.57
N THR A 90 4.33 2.33 -18.45
CA THR A 90 4.64 1.79 -17.12
C THR A 90 3.70 0.64 -16.77
N LEU A 91 2.40 0.79 -17.00
CA LEU A 91 1.40 -0.26 -16.76
C LEU A 91 1.64 -1.47 -17.68
N GLN A 92 1.97 -1.22 -18.95
CA GLN A 92 2.30 -2.30 -19.90
C GLN A 92 3.54 -3.08 -19.48
N ALA A 93 4.57 -2.41 -18.96
CA ALA A 93 5.78 -3.08 -18.48
C ALA A 93 5.58 -3.80 -17.15
N LEU A 94 4.72 -3.25 -16.28
CA LEU A 94 4.45 -3.80 -14.95
C LEU A 94 3.52 -5.01 -14.99
N HIS A 95 2.58 -5.06 -15.95
CA HIS A 95 1.52 -6.09 -16.04
C HIS A 95 0.83 -6.38 -14.70
N PRO A 96 0.24 -5.38 -14.02
CA PRO A 96 -0.37 -5.60 -12.72
C PRO A 96 -1.67 -6.42 -12.86
N ASP A 97 -1.92 -7.31 -11.90
CA ASP A 97 -3.20 -8.07 -11.82
C ASP A 97 -4.39 -7.16 -11.51
N LEU A 98 -4.13 -6.02 -10.86
CA LEU A 98 -5.14 -5.01 -10.52
C LEU A 98 -4.52 -3.62 -10.44
N VAL A 99 -5.28 -2.61 -10.86
CA VAL A 99 -4.98 -1.19 -10.60
C VAL A 99 -6.02 -0.64 -9.62
N LEU A 100 -5.56 -0.08 -8.53
CA LEU A 100 -6.36 0.67 -7.56
C LEU A 100 -6.19 2.16 -7.88
N ALA A 101 -7.19 2.79 -8.48
CA ALA A 101 -7.13 4.19 -8.89
C ALA A 101 -8.05 5.06 -8.04
N ALA A 102 -7.59 6.25 -7.63
CA ALA A 102 -8.47 7.23 -6.99
C ALA A 102 -9.55 7.70 -7.97
N ASP A 103 -9.16 7.89 -9.23
CA ASP A 103 -10.07 8.18 -10.34
C ASP A 103 -9.79 7.21 -11.48
N PRO A 104 -10.64 6.18 -11.67
CA PRO A 104 -10.52 5.25 -12.79
C PRO A 104 -10.61 5.90 -14.17
N SER A 105 -11.25 7.08 -14.30
CA SER A 105 -11.35 7.80 -15.57
C SER A 105 -10.01 8.40 -16.02
N SER A 106 -9.06 8.54 -15.11
CA SER A 106 -7.70 9.02 -15.38
C SER A 106 -6.81 7.96 -16.04
N MET A 107 -7.29 6.71 -16.15
CA MET A 107 -6.54 5.64 -16.78
C MET A 107 -6.38 5.86 -18.29
N PRO A 108 -5.21 5.50 -18.87
CA PRO A 108 -5.03 5.57 -20.32
C PRO A 108 -6.09 4.74 -21.05
N LEU A 109 -6.71 5.28 -22.09
CA LEU A 109 -7.78 4.65 -22.89
C LEU A 109 -7.41 3.27 -23.46
N LYS A 110 -6.11 2.97 -23.63
CA LYS A 110 -5.59 1.69 -24.15
C LYS A 110 -5.13 0.74 -23.05
N SER A 111 -5.40 1.03 -21.78
CA SER A 111 -5.01 0.16 -20.68
C SER A 111 -5.99 -1.01 -20.58
N GLU A 112 -5.50 -2.22 -20.85
CA GLU A 112 -6.25 -3.49 -20.63
C GLU A 112 -6.25 -3.91 -19.16
N CYS A 113 -5.62 -3.11 -18.28
CA CYS A 113 -5.50 -3.44 -16.88
C CYS A 113 -6.86 -3.38 -16.18
N ARG A 114 -7.19 -4.42 -15.45
CA ARG A 114 -8.35 -4.44 -14.56
C ARG A 114 -8.21 -3.33 -13.52
N THR A 115 -9.11 -2.37 -13.54
CA THR A 115 -9.07 -1.19 -12.66
C THR A 115 -10.25 -1.19 -11.70
N VAL A 116 -9.99 -0.82 -10.47
CA VAL A 116 -11.01 -0.66 -9.41
C VAL A 116 -10.77 0.67 -8.72
N SER A 117 -11.87 1.38 -8.43
CA SER A 117 -11.80 2.60 -7.64
C SER A 117 -11.27 2.31 -6.23
N LEU A 118 -10.33 3.14 -5.77
CA LEU A 118 -10.02 3.21 -4.35
C LEU A 118 -11.29 3.66 -3.60
N PRO A 119 -11.59 3.06 -2.46
CA PRO A 119 -12.75 3.48 -1.68
C PRO A 119 -12.56 4.95 -1.26
N GLU A 120 -13.57 5.79 -1.54
CA GLU A 120 -13.55 7.21 -1.20
C GLU A 120 -13.46 7.46 0.31
N THR A 121 -13.97 6.54 1.09
CA THR A 121 -13.91 6.59 2.55
C THR A 121 -13.28 5.33 3.09
N ALA A 122 -12.22 5.49 3.86
CA ALA A 122 -11.71 4.47 4.74
C ALA A 122 -12.64 4.34 5.98
N ALA A 123 -13.93 4.11 5.74
CA ALA A 123 -14.85 3.83 6.83
C ALA A 123 -14.42 2.54 7.50
N ALA A 124 -14.10 2.62 8.79
CA ALA A 124 -13.86 1.42 9.57
C ALA A 124 -15.17 0.63 9.63
N PRO A 125 -15.18 -0.62 9.17
CA PRO A 125 -16.34 -1.46 9.40
C PRO A 125 -16.59 -1.54 10.90
N SER A 126 -17.85 -1.48 11.31
CA SER A 126 -18.24 -1.75 12.70
C SER A 126 -17.93 -3.23 12.97
N GLY A 127 -16.85 -3.51 13.69
CA GLY A 127 -16.44 -4.88 14.02
C GLY A 127 -14.94 -5.02 14.30
N TYR A 128 -14.58 -6.24 14.71
CA TYR A 128 -13.18 -6.63 14.91
C TYR A 128 -12.48 -6.91 13.57
N ALA A 129 -11.15 -6.85 13.60
CA ALA A 129 -10.35 -7.27 12.45
C ALA A 129 -10.67 -8.71 12.07
N ILE A 130 -10.95 -8.93 10.78
CA ILE A 130 -11.26 -10.27 10.27
C ILE A 130 -9.92 -11.02 10.11
N PRO A 131 -9.81 -12.28 10.54
CA PRO A 131 -8.63 -13.08 10.26
C PRO A 131 -8.39 -13.14 8.75
N ILE A 132 -7.20 -12.74 8.31
CA ILE A 132 -6.84 -12.77 6.90
C ILE A 132 -6.40 -14.21 6.57
N PRO A 133 -7.01 -14.88 5.59
CA PRO A 133 -6.74 -16.29 5.27
C PRO A 133 -5.45 -16.47 4.46
N PHE A 134 -4.50 -15.57 4.60
CA PHE A 134 -3.27 -15.60 3.81
C PHE A 134 -2.13 -16.29 4.56
N ASP A 135 -1.31 -16.98 3.78
CA ASP A 135 -0.09 -17.59 4.29
C ASP A 135 0.80 -16.50 4.89
N ARG A 136 1.04 -16.62 6.19
CA ARG A 136 1.89 -15.71 6.96
C ARG A 136 3.37 -16.05 6.75
N GLN A 137 3.77 -16.45 5.55
CA GLN A 137 5.18 -16.65 5.25
C GLN A 137 5.92 -15.32 5.38
N ASN A 138 6.55 -15.15 6.53
CA ASN A 138 7.38 -13.99 6.86
C ASN A 138 8.80 -14.17 6.30
N SER A 139 8.91 -14.58 5.05
CA SER A 139 10.22 -14.60 4.40
C SER A 139 10.71 -13.15 4.24
N MET A 140 11.93 -12.90 4.69
CA MET A 140 12.59 -11.61 4.46
C MET A 140 12.79 -11.33 2.98
N ASP A 141 12.88 -12.38 2.17
CA ASP A 141 13.07 -12.28 0.71
C ASP A 141 11.76 -12.08 -0.06
N ARG A 142 10.61 -12.15 0.63
CA ARG A 142 9.30 -11.95 -0.02
C ARG A 142 9.21 -10.58 -0.69
N PRO A 143 8.92 -10.49 -1.99
CA PRO A 143 8.63 -9.22 -2.67
C PRO A 143 7.45 -8.49 -2.03
N VAL A 144 7.56 -7.18 -1.84
CA VAL A 144 6.48 -6.37 -1.24
C VAL A 144 6.19 -5.08 -1.99
N THR A 145 7.20 -4.44 -2.59
CA THR A 145 6.97 -3.23 -3.38
C THR A 145 7.79 -3.19 -4.65
N ILE A 146 7.23 -2.55 -5.68
CA ILE A 146 7.93 -2.18 -6.90
C ILE A 146 7.93 -0.66 -7.00
N ILE A 147 9.10 -0.05 -6.92
CA ILE A 147 9.27 1.41 -7.01
C ILE A 147 9.89 1.77 -8.35
N HIS A 148 9.21 2.63 -9.10
CA HIS A 148 9.73 3.14 -10.37
C HIS A 148 10.64 4.34 -10.12
N THR A 149 11.85 4.28 -10.63
CA THR A 149 12.80 5.40 -10.55
C THR A 149 12.69 6.27 -11.80
N SER A 150 12.92 7.59 -11.64
CA SER A 150 13.09 8.49 -12.78
C SER A 150 14.34 8.09 -13.56
N ALA A 151 14.17 7.71 -14.83
CA ALA A 151 15.31 7.32 -15.64
C ALA A 151 16.07 8.53 -16.14
N SER A 152 17.35 8.64 -15.80
CA SER A 152 18.29 9.53 -16.50
C SER A 152 18.52 9.11 -17.96
N SER A 153 18.19 7.86 -18.32
CA SER A 153 18.36 7.25 -19.65
C SER A 153 17.06 7.07 -20.44
N GLY A 154 15.96 7.70 -20.03
CA GLY A 154 14.68 7.70 -20.76
C GLY A 154 13.72 6.55 -20.44
N THR A 155 14.17 5.39 -19.97
CA THR A 155 13.29 4.28 -19.60
C THR A 155 13.25 4.10 -18.07
N PRO A 156 12.10 4.28 -17.41
CA PRO A 156 12.00 4.09 -15.97
C PRO A 156 12.42 2.66 -15.58
N LYS A 157 13.27 2.54 -14.58
CA LYS A 157 13.64 1.25 -14.00
C LYS A 157 12.73 0.93 -12.83
N ALA A 158 12.29 -0.32 -12.72
CA ALA A 158 11.50 -0.82 -11.61
C ALA A 158 12.44 -1.51 -10.61
N ALA A 159 12.48 -1.02 -9.38
CA ALA A 159 13.21 -1.64 -8.28
C ALA A 159 12.25 -2.47 -7.43
N LEU A 160 12.51 -3.78 -7.35
CA LEU A 160 11.75 -4.70 -6.52
C LEU A 160 12.37 -4.72 -5.12
N HIS A 161 11.56 -4.39 -4.11
CA HIS A 161 11.98 -4.44 -2.72
C HIS A 161 11.31 -5.61 -2.00
N SER A 162 12.11 -6.34 -1.24
CA SER A 162 11.63 -7.39 -0.37
C SER A 162 11.15 -6.85 0.98
N PHE A 163 10.45 -7.68 1.76
CA PHE A 163 10.08 -7.36 3.13
C PHE A 163 11.34 -7.04 3.97
N GLY A 164 12.42 -7.77 3.78
CA GLY A 164 13.70 -7.53 4.46
C GLY A 164 14.29 -6.16 4.14
N ASN A 165 14.20 -5.69 2.90
CA ASN A 165 14.68 -4.34 2.54
C ASN A 165 13.96 -3.27 3.39
N HIS A 166 12.62 -3.35 3.48
CA HIS A 166 11.85 -2.41 4.29
C HIS A 166 12.13 -2.57 5.79
N TRP A 167 12.22 -3.81 6.27
CA TRP A 167 12.49 -4.10 7.67
C TRP A 167 13.83 -3.53 8.14
N TYR A 168 14.91 -3.83 7.42
CA TYR A 168 16.24 -3.32 7.78
C TYR A 168 16.39 -1.82 7.58
N SER A 169 15.70 -1.24 6.58
CA SER A 169 15.63 0.21 6.41
C SER A 169 14.94 0.87 7.61
N ALA A 170 13.81 0.32 8.06
CA ALA A 170 13.10 0.83 9.24
C ALA A 170 13.93 0.69 10.52
N LEU A 171 14.64 -0.44 10.72
CA LEU A 171 15.55 -0.63 11.85
C LEU A 171 16.71 0.36 11.82
N GLY A 172 17.29 0.62 10.64
CA GLY A 172 18.35 1.61 10.47
C GLY A 172 17.86 3.02 10.81
N ALA A 173 16.68 3.40 10.32
CA ALA A 173 16.06 4.66 10.66
C ALA A 173 15.82 4.82 12.17
N ALA A 174 15.24 3.78 12.81
CA ALA A 174 14.96 3.80 14.25
C ALA A 174 16.22 3.88 15.13
N ARG A 175 17.37 3.39 14.65
CA ARG A 175 18.65 3.53 15.36
C ARG A 175 19.26 4.92 15.24
N ASN A 176 19.03 5.61 14.13
CA ASN A 176 19.58 6.93 13.86
C ASN A 176 18.67 8.06 14.35
N MET A 177 17.36 7.83 14.32
CA MET A 177 16.35 8.77 14.81
C MET A 177 15.75 8.19 16.09
N ARG A 178 15.76 8.96 17.17
CA ARG A 178 15.03 8.59 18.39
C ARG A 178 13.54 8.71 18.09
N LEU A 179 12.90 7.58 17.80
CA LEU A 179 11.45 7.50 17.61
C LEU A 179 10.81 7.11 18.94
N GLU A 180 9.94 7.98 19.45
CA GLU A 180 9.26 7.79 20.72
C GLU A 180 7.74 7.66 20.53
N CYS A 181 7.05 7.12 21.55
CA CYS A 181 5.59 7.10 21.52
C CYS A 181 5.05 8.54 21.53
N GLY A 182 4.21 8.86 20.54
CA GLY A 182 3.66 10.19 20.36
C GLY A 182 4.28 10.96 19.17
N ASP A 183 5.40 10.48 18.63
CA ASP A 183 5.96 11.08 17.43
C ASP A 183 5.01 10.92 16.25
N CYS A 184 4.96 11.97 15.41
CA CYS A 184 4.14 11.99 14.21
C CYS A 184 5.02 12.23 12.98
N TRP A 185 4.96 11.33 12.03
CA TRP A 185 5.69 11.44 10.78
C TRP A 185 4.82 12.05 9.67
N LEU A 186 5.28 13.15 9.08
CA LEU A 186 4.58 13.76 7.95
C LEU A 186 4.86 12.99 6.66
N LEU A 187 3.82 12.39 6.07
CA LEU A 187 3.87 11.76 4.76
C LEU A 187 3.72 12.82 3.66
N SER A 188 4.79 13.56 3.36
CA SER A 188 4.80 14.63 2.37
C SER A 188 5.18 14.17 0.96
N LEU A 189 5.93 13.07 0.86
CA LEU A 189 6.30 12.46 -0.42
C LEU A 189 5.21 11.52 -0.91
N PRO A 190 5.03 11.36 -2.24
CA PRO A 190 4.12 10.36 -2.78
C PRO A 190 4.45 8.96 -2.24
N LEU A 191 3.38 8.19 -1.99
CA LEU A 191 3.48 6.76 -1.67
C LEU A 191 4.09 6.00 -2.84
#